data_d9a7b6d6523874c16ec21e652130890c
#
_entry.id   d9a7b6d6523874c16ec21e652130890c
#
_cell.length_a   1.000
_cell.length_b   1.000
_cell.length_c   1.000
_cell.angle_alpha   90.00
_cell.angle_beta   90.00
_cell.angle_gamma   90.00
#
_symmetry.space_group_name_H-M   'P 1'
#
loop_
_entity.id
_entity.type
_entity.pdbx_description
1 polymer ?
#
loop_
_entity_poly.entity_id
_entity_poly.type
_entity_poly.pdbx_seq_one_letter_code
_entity_poly.pdbx_strand_id
1 'polypeptide(L)'
;MISKECSVIVANHRGRPPTRDELLKAVRDKDAILCTLSDMIDAKVMDAAGSNLKVISSYSTGTDHIDIKEATKRGIYVTFTGDILTEATADLAFALILATSRQITQGHELVTSKRWKYGWDPHLLLGSDVHGTTLGIVGLGRIGSAVARRAKGFDMDIIYHNLHSRNIQMEEQFGAKHVDMSQLVEESDFLSLHCSLNSESYHLISESNLRRMKNDSYIINTARGQLINEAHLIKALKQRWIAGAGLDVFEKEPPSPNSSLLKMKNVVLLPHIGSATFLTRTKMAEVAAKNLLNVLNRKTAIYLVNPEVNPR
;
A
#
# COMPACT_ATOMS: atom_id res chain seq x y z
N MET A 1 10.77 -3.68 -24.31
CA MET A 1 10.85 -5.14 -24.17
C MET A 1 9.65 -5.79 -24.86
N ILE A 2 8.43 -5.61 -24.39
CA ILE A 2 7.22 -6.25 -24.94
C ILE A 2 7.03 -5.95 -26.44
N SER A 3 7.15 -4.69 -26.87
CA SER A 3 6.94 -4.27 -28.26
C SER A 3 7.91 -4.87 -29.30
N LYS A 4 8.96 -5.59 -28.85
CA LYS A 4 9.86 -6.33 -29.74
C LYS A 4 9.30 -7.70 -30.13
N GLU A 5 8.39 -8.25 -29.33
CA GLU A 5 7.85 -9.60 -29.45
C GLU A 5 6.33 -9.64 -29.66
N CYS A 6 5.63 -8.54 -29.33
CA CYS A 6 4.19 -8.46 -29.34
C CYS A 6 3.68 -7.17 -30.03
N SER A 7 2.49 -7.25 -30.62
CA SER A 7 1.71 -6.07 -30.99
C SER A 7 1.09 -5.47 -29.74
N VAL A 8 1.40 -4.21 -29.41
CA VAL A 8 1.01 -3.55 -28.18
C VAL A 8 -0.04 -2.48 -28.45
N ILE A 9 -1.15 -2.54 -27.69
CA ILE A 9 -2.12 -1.44 -27.58
C ILE A 9 -1.97 -0.82 -26.20
N VAL A 10 -1.81 0.49 -26.14
CA VAL A 10 -1.73 1.25 -24.89
C VAL A 10 -3.09 1.89 -24.63
N ALA A 11 -3.80 1.42 -23.62
CA ALA A 11 -5.12 1.95 -23.21
C ALA A 11 -5.03 3.21 -22.34
N ASN A 12 -3.89 3.41 -21.67
CA ASN A 12 -3.67 4.58 -20.82
C ASN A 12 -3.26 5.78 -21.70
N HIS A 13 -4.15 6.76 -21.81
CA HIS A 13 -3.91 7.96 -22.60
C HIS A 13 -3.57 9.14 -21.67
N ARG A 14 -2.40 9.79 -21.92
CA ARG A 14 -1.99 11.04 -21.27
C ARG A 14 -1.96 11.00 -19.72
N GLY A 15 -1.53 9.89 -19.14
CA GLY A 15 -1.29 9.80 -17.69
C GLY A 15 -2.55 9.63 -16.83
N ARG A 16 -3.73 9.36 -17.41
CA ARG A 16 -4.91 8.93 -16.70
C ARG A 16 -5.19 7.43 -16.92
N PRO A 17 -5.74 6.71 -15.95
CA PRO A 17 -6.21 5.34 -16.18
C PRO A 17 -7.35 5.35 -17.23
N PRO A 18 -7.51 4.25 -17.99
CA PRO A 18 -8.63 4.09 -18.91
C PRO A 18 -9.95 4.11 -18.14
N THR A 19 -10.99 4.65 -18.75
CA THR A 19 -12.35 4.42 -18.27
C THR A 19 -12.73 2.96 -18.46
N ARG A 20 -13.79 2.51 -17.79
CA ARG A 20 -14.26 1.12 -17.92
C ARG A 20 -14.50 0.71 -19.38
N ASP A 21 -15.15 1.57 -20.17
CA ASP A 21 -15.45 1.32 -21.57
C ASP A 21 -14.18 1.30 -22.43
N GLU A 22 -13.23 2.19 -22.17
CA GLU A 22 -11.93 2.19 -22.86
C GLU A 22 -11.17 0.90 -22.57
N LEU A 23 -11.15 0.44 -21.30
CA LEU A 23 -10.53 -0.82 -20.89
C LEU A 23 -11.16 -2.00 -21.63
N LEU A 24 -12.50 -2.13 -21.61
CA LEU A 24 -13.23 -3.20 -22.27
C LEU A 24 -13.00 -3.23 -23.78
N LYS A 25 -12.82 -2.06 -24.42
CA LYS A 25 -12.48 -1.98 -25.85
C LYS A 25 -11.03 -2.40 -26.12
N ALA A 26 -10.09 -1.95 -25.28
CA ALA A 26 -8.68 -2.18 -25.49
C ALA A 26 -8.26 -3.65 -25.30
N VAL A 27 -8.95 -4.38 -24.42
CA VAL A 27 -8.62 -5.79 -24.13
C VAL A 27 -9.20 -6.79 -25.16
N ARG A 28 -10.05 -6.37 -26.08
CA ARG A 28 -10.69 -7.29 -27.05
C ARG A 28 -9.66 -8.07 -27.85
N ASP A 29 -9.85 -9.39 -27.89
CA ASP A 29 -9.04 -10.34 -28.65
C ASP A 29 -7.54 -10.25 -28.34
N LYS A 30 -7.19 -10.08 -27.06
CA LYS A 30 -5.79 -10.00 -26.61
C LYS A 30 -5.33 -11.30 -25.94
N ASP A 31 -4.08 -11.68 -26.21
CA ASP A 31 -3.42 -12.83 -25.58
C ASP A 31 -2.92 -12.50 -24.16
N ALA A 32 -2.68 -11.23 -23.87
CA ALA A 32 -2.13 -10.77 -22.59
C ALA A 32 -2.62 -9.37 -22.19
N ILE A 33 -2.75 -9.15 -20.90
CA ILE A 33 -3.05 -7.84 -20.30
C ILE A 33 -1.91 -7.50 -19.34
N LEU A 34 -1.27 -6.33 -19.50
CA LEU A 34 -0.44 -5.70 -18.48
C LEU A 34 -1.25 -4.60 -17.84
N CYS A 35 -1.62 -4.76 -16.57
CA CYS A 35 -2.48 -3.83 -15.84
C CYS A 35 -1.77 -3.13 -14.69
N THR A 36 -2.35 -2.04 -14.22
CA THR A 36 -1.94 -1.28 -13.04
C THR A 36 -2.99 -1.42 -11.92
N LEU A 37 -2.70 -0.89 -10.74
CA LEU A 37 -3.63 -0.90 -9.60
C LEU A 37 -4.99 -0.22 -9.87
N SER A 38 -5.04 0.69 -10.84
CA SER A 38 -6.24 1.42 -11.21
C SER A 38 -7.18 0.61 -12.13
N ASP A 39 -6.71 -0.51 -12.67
CA ASP A 39 -7.42 -1.30 -13.67
C ASP A 39 -8.13 -2.48 -12.99
N MET A 40 -9.45 -2.39 -12.77
CA MET A 40 -10.25 -3.49 -12.23
C MET A 40 -10.42 -4.60 -13.29
N ILE A 41 -9.76 -5.73 -13.09
CA ILE A 41 -9.76 -6.90 -14.00
C ILE A 41 -10.69 -7.98 -13.42
N ASP A 42 -11.96 -7.87 -13.73
CA ASP A 42 -13.02 -8.78 -13.33
C ASP A 42 -13.43 -9.75 -14.47
N ALA A 43 -14.44 -10.59 -14.22
CA ALA A 43 -14.99 -11.51 -15.21
C ALA A 43 -15.37 -10.82 -16.54
N LYS A 44 -15.95 -9.59 -16.48
CA LYS A 44 -16.37 -8.87 -17.70
C LYS A 44 -15.17 -8.44 -18.57
N VAL A 45 -14.05 -8.07 -17.95
CA VAL A 45 -12.81 -7.75 -18.69
C VAL A 45 -12.24 -8.99 -19.32
N MET A 46 -12.25 -10.12 -18.61
CA MET A 46 -11.79 -11.42 -19.14
C MET A 46 -12.69 -11.90 -20.27
N ASP A 47 -14.02 -11.71 -20.17
CA ASP A 47 -14.97 -12.03 -21.25
C ASP A 47 -14.69 -11.19 -22.50
N ALA A 48 -14.46 -9.87 -22.32
CA ALA A 48 -14.16 -8.98 -23.42
C ALA A 48 -12.82 -9.31 -24.11
N ALA A 49 -11.83 -9.79 -23.35
CA ALA A 49 -10.55 -10.23 -23.89
C ALA A 49 -10.66 -11.54 -24.72
N GLY A 50 -11.66 -12.36 -24.41
CA GLY A 50 -11.96 -13.59 -25.14
C GLY A 50 -11.11 -14.78 -24.73
N SER A 51 -11.27 -15.89 -25.49
CA SER A 51 -10.66 -17.19 -25.18
C SER A 51 -9.13 -17.23 -25.37
N ASN A 52 -8.56 -16.24 -26.05
CA ASN A 52 -7.12 -16.18 -26.33
C ASN A 52 -6.30 -15.63 -25.15
N LEU A 53 -6.95 -15.03 -24.15
CA LEU A 53 -6.25 -14.45 -23.01
C LEU A 53 -5.53 -15.53 -22.18
N LYS A 54 -4.22 -15.45 -22.10
CA LYS A 54 -3.33 -16.41 -21.40
C LYS A 54 -2.80 -15.88 -20.09
N VAL A 55 -2.56 -14.57 -20.03
CA VAL A 55 -1.89 -13.95 -18.85
C VAL A 55 -2.41 -12.54 -18.55
N ILE A 56 -2.60 -12.29 -17.26
CA ILE A 56 -2.79 -10.96 -16.70
C ILE A 56 -1.55 -10.66 -15.84
N SER A 57 -0.73 -9.70 -16.26
CA SER A 57 0.48 -9.31 -15.55
C SER A 57 0.27 -7.99 -14.83
N SER A 58 0.25 -8.03 -13.49
CA SER A 58 0.08 -6.81 -12.69
C SER A 58 1.39 -6.06 -12.51
N TYR A 59 1.38 -4.76 -12.78
CA TYR A 59 2.44 -3.82 -12.44
C TYR A 59 2.32 -3.38 -10.98
N SER A 60 2.20 -4.36 -10.07
CA SER A 60 2.07 -4.14 -8.63
C SER A 60 2.41 -5.40 -7.84
N THR A 61 2.57 -5.25 -6.52
CA THR A 61 2.69 -6.39 -5.60
C THR A 61 1.32 -6.83 -5.09
N GLY A 62 0.40 -5.90 -4.84
CA GLY A 62 -0.99 -6.23 -4.51
C GLY A 62 -1.77 -6.63 -5.76
N THR A 63 -2.69 -7.57 -5.63
CA THR A 63 -3.50 -8.12 -6.73
C THR A 63 -5.01 -8.07 -6.46
N ASP A 64 -5.41 -7.29 -5.48
CA ASP A 64 -6.80 -7.10 -5.04
C ASP A 64 -7.72 -6.48 -6.12
N HIS A 65 -7.16 -5.87 -7.16
CA HIS A 65 -7.86 -5.35 -8.33
C HIS A 65 -8.11 -6.41 -9.42
N ILE A 66 -7.68 -7.67 -9.23
CA ILE A 66 -7.85 -8.77 -10.18
C ILE A 66 -8.68 -9.88 -9.54
N ASP A 67 -9.72 -10.36 -10.25
CA ASP A 67 -10.45 -11.57 -9.85
C ASP A 67 -9.62 -12.81 -10.16
N ILE A 68 -8.77 -13.17 -9.19
CA ILE A 68 -7.83 -14.30 -9.32
C ILE A 68 -8.59 -15.63 -9.45
N LYS A 69 -9.70 -15.79 -8.72
CA LYS A 69 -10.50 -17.02 -8.76
C LYS A 69 -11.08 -17.26 -10.15
N GLU A 70 -11.63 -16.22 -10.75
CA GLU A 70 -12.20 -16.28 -12.09
C GLU A 70 -11.10 -16.47 -13.15
N ALA A 71 -9.95 -15.82 -13.01
CA ALA A 71 -8.80 -16.01 -13.90
C ALA A 71 -8.32 -17.48 -13.87
N THR A 72 -8.16 -18.05 -12.68
CA THR A 72 -7.74 -19.44 -12.47
C THR A 72 -8.72 -20.42 -13.10
N LYS A 73 -10.04 -20.24 -12.88
CA LYS A 73 -11.09 -21.04 -13.48
C LYS A 73 -11.05 -21.03 -15.02
N ARG A 74 -10.64 -19.92 -15.62
CA ARG A 74 -10.51 -19.73 -17.06
C ARG A 74 -9.19 -20.21 -17.64
N GLY A 75 -8.27 -20.72 -16.83
CA GLY A 75 -6.94 -21.12 -17.24
C GLY A 75 -6.01 -19.94 -17.56
N ILE A 76 -6.25 -18.77 -16.96
CA ILE A 76 -5.48 -17.55 -17.18
C ILE A 76 -4.46 -17.40 -16.05
N TYR A 77 -3.18 -17.27 -16.40
CA TYR A 77 -2.13 -16.99 -15.44
C TYR A 77 -2.24 -15.55 -14.90
N VAL A 78 -2.10 -15.37 -13.58
CA VAL A 78 -2.01 -14.07 -12.94
C VAL A 78 -0.62 -13.90 -12.34
N THR A 79 0.10 -12.88 -12.78
CA THR A 79 1.46 -12.60 -12.33
C THR A 79 1.54 -11.21 -11.66
N PHE A 80 2.56 -11.00 -10.83
CA PHE A 80 2.75 -9.78 -10.06
C PHE A 80 4.25 -9.43 -9.95
N THR A 81 4.60 -8.29 -9.33
CA THR A 81 6.00 -7.82 -9.26
C THR A 81 6.78 -8.33 -8.05
N GLY A 82 6.20 -9.24 -7.25
CA GLY A 82 6.90 -9.86 -6.14
C GLY A 82 7.26 -8.91 -5.00
N ASP A 83 8.52 -8.94 -4.59
CA ASP A 83 9.08 -8.22 -3.44
C ASP A 83 9.85 -6.94 -3.82
N ILE A 84 9.88 -6.58 -5.09
CA ILE A 84 10.73 -5.49 -5.63
C ILE A 84 10.49 -4.15 -4.94
N LEU A 85 9.25 -3.83 -4.56
CA LEU A 85 8.91 -2.56 -3.93
C LEU A 85 9.05 -2.55 -2.40
N THR A 86 9.44 -3.68 -1.79
CA THR A 86 9.47 -3.85 -0.32
C THR A 86 10.24 -2.73 0.37
N GLU A 87 11.47 -2.49 -0.05
CA GLU A 87 12.34 -1.49 0.60
C GLU A 87 11.83 -0.06 0.40
N ALA A 88 11.44 0.29 -0.83
CA ALA A 88 10.95 1.63 -1.12
C ALA A 88 9.67 1.96 -0.34
N THR A 89 8.75 1.00 -0.21
CA THR A 89 7.52 1.19 0.57
C THR A 89 7.81 1.29 2.07
N ALA A 90 8.75 0.50 2.57
CA ALA A 90 9.18 0.59 3.97
C ALA A 90 9.87 1.93 4.29
N ASP A 91 10.68 2.46 3.37
CA ASP A 91 11.27 3.80 3.48
C ASP A 91 10.17 4.88 3.58
N LEU A 92 9.15 4.79 2.72
CA LEU A 92 8.06 5.75 2.72
C LEU A 92 7.21 5.66 4.01
N ALA A 93 6.93 4.45 4.50
CA ALA A 93 6.22 4.26 5.77
C ALA A 93 6.98 4.93 6.92
N PHE A 94 8.30 4.75 6.98
CA PHE A 94 9.14 5.38 7.99
C PHE A 94 9.23 6.90 7.82
N ALA A 95 9.29 7.39 6.58
CA ALA A 95 9.21 8.82 6.28
C ALA A 95 7.88 9.43 6.77
N LEU A 96 6.76 8.71 6.61
CA LEU A 96 5.45 9.15 7.12
C LEU A 96 5.43 9.17 8.66
N ILE A 97 6.04 8.20 9.37
CA ILE A 97 6.21 8.23 10.82
C ILE A 97 6.89 9.54 11.23
N LEU A 98 8.03 9.84 10.63
CA LEU A 98 8.80 11.07 10.94
C LEU A 98 8.05 12.34 10.52
N ALA A 99 7.43 12.34 9.35
CA ALA A 99 6.73 13.53 8.85
C ALA A 99 5.51 13.91 9.69
N THR A 100 4.75 12.90 10.16
CA THR A 100 3.56 13.14 10.99
C THR A 100 3.94 13.54 12.42
N SER A 101 4.81 12.78 13.08
CA SER A 101 5.18 13.03 14.47
C SER A 101 5.96 14.32 14.64
N ARG A 102 6.80 14.71 13.68
CA ARG A 102 7.67 15.90 13.75
C ARG A 102 7.12 17.10 12.96
N GLN A 103 5.87 17.02 12.48
CA GLN A 103 5.17 18.10 11.76
C GLN A 103 6.00 18.69 10.60
N ILE A 104 6.71 17.83 9.84
CA ILE A 104 7.66 18.26 8.79
C ILE A 104 6.96 19.07 7.69
N THR A 105 5.78 18.64 7.25
CA THR A 105 5.01 19.33 6.20
C THR A 105 4.53 20.71 6.67
N GLN A 106 4.10 20.83 7.90
CA GLN A 106 3.67 22.10 8.50
C GLN A 106 4.86 23.06 8.68
N GLY A 107 6.02 22.53 9.09
CA GLY A 107 7.26 23.29 9.19
C GLY A 107 7.71 23.82 7.82
N HIS A 108 7.71 22.97 6.80
CA HIS A 108 8.00 23.37 5.43
C HIS A 108 7.04 24.48 4.92
N GLU A 109 5.74 24.28 5.11
CA GLU A 109 4.72 25.29 4.73
C GLU A 109 4.92 26.61 5.46
N LEU A 110 5.24 26.58 6.75
CA LEU A 110 5.48 27.80 7.54
C LEU A 110 6.61 28.65 6.95
N VAL A 111 7.71 28.01 6.53
CA VAL A 111 8.87 28.70 5.94
C VAL A 111 8.55 29.18 4.54
N THR A 112 8.05 28.32 3.67
CA THR A 112 7.80 28.65 2.25
C THR A 112 6.70 29.68 2.05
N SER A 113 5.71 29.70 2.94
CA SER A 113 4.65 30.74 2.96
C SER A 113 5.08 32.07 3.63
N LYS A 114 6.36 32.20 4.03
CA LYS A 114 6.92 33.39 4.69
C LYS A 114 6.18 33.77 6.00
N ARG A 115 5.54 32.82 6.64
CA ARG A 115 4.85 33.04 7.94
C ARG A 115 5.77 32.90 9.16
N TRP A 116 6.97 32.37 9.00
CA TRP A 116 7.98 32.28 10.06
C TRP A 116 8.68 33.64 10.25
N LYS A 117 8.17 34.47 11.19
CA LYS A 117 8.57 35.86 11.31
C LYS A 117 9.55 36.12 12.47
N TYR A 118 9.52 35.34 13.54
CA TYR A 118 10.17 35.68 14.82
C TYR A 118 11.36 34.77 15.17
N GLY A 119 11.80 33.94 14.24
CA GLY A 119 12.93 33.02 14.47
C GLY A 119 12.57 31.81 15.33
N TRP A 120 13.52 31.33 16.11
CA TRP A 120 13.32 30.14 16.96
C TRP A 120 12.38 30.45 18.13
N ASP A 121 11.49 29.49 18.42
CA ASP A 121 10.53 29.54 19.53
C ASP A 121 10.43 28.16 20.18
N PRO A 122 10.56 28.05 21.55
CA PRO A 122 10.52 26.76 22.24
C PRO A 122 9.17 26.03 22.14
N HIS A 123 8.10 26.69 21.71
CA HIS A 123 6.76 26.13 21.59
C HIS A 123 6.33 25.94 20.13
N LEU A 124 7.20 26.25 19.16
CA LEU A 124 6.86 26.19 17.76
C LEU A 124 6.86 24.73 17.26
N LEU A 125 5.71 24.25 16.75
CA LEU A 125 5.53 22.95 16.11
C LEU A 125 6.08 21.78 16.95
N LEU A 126 5.74 21.77 18.24
CA LEU A 126 6.10 20.66 19.13
C LEU A 126 5.45 19.37 18.63
N GLY A 127 6.29 18.37 18.38
CA GLY A 127 5.89 17.02 17.93
C GLY A 127 6.21 15.97 18.99
N SER A 128 6.05 14.70 18.60
CA SER A 128 6.37 13.54 19.42
C SER A 128 7.72 12.93 19.03
N ASP A 129 8.43 12.38 20.00
CA ASP A 129 9.62 11.59 19.75
C ASP A 129 9.26 10.28 19.03
N VAL A 130 10.21 9.76 18.24
CA VAL A 130 10.10 8.45 17.59
C VAL A 130 11.05 7.45 18.24
N HIS A 131 12.22 7.94 18.67
CA HIS A 131 13.21 7.14 19.35
C HIS A 131 12.66 6.57 20.68
N GLY A 132 12.90 5.28 20.92
CA GLY A 132 12.53 4.62 22.17
C GLY A 132 11.03 4.41 22.39
N THR A 133 10.20 4.59 21.35
CA THR A 133 8.75 4.37 21.41
C THR A 133 8.34 2.99 20.88
N THR A 134 7.06 2.66 21.00
CA THR A 134 6.51 1.38 20.54
C THR A 134 5.94 1.49 19.13
N LEU A 135 6.50 0.69 18.20
CA LEU A 135 5.95 0.49 16.86
C LEU A 135 5.06 -0.76 16.83
N GLY A 136 3.76 -0.57 16.64
CA GLY A 136 2.82 -1.63 16.33
C GLY A 136 2.73 -1.89 14.83
N ILE A 137 2.86 -3.14 14.40
CA ILE A 137 2.81 -3.53 12.99
C ILE A 137 1.64 -4.48 12.76
N VAL A 138 0.69 -4.06 11.92
CA VAL A 138 -0.35 -4.96 11.40
C VAL A 138 0.16 -5.60 10.13
N GLY A 139 0.56 -6.87 10.21
CA GLY A 139 1.12 -7.60 9.08
C GLY A 139 2.66 -7.59 9.05
N LEU A 140 3.30 -8.46 9.83
CA LEU A 140 4.77 -8.66 9.81
C LEU A 140 5.17 -9.58 8.63
N GLY A 141 4.76 -9.20 7.42
CA GLY A 141 5.18 -9.78 6.15
C GLY A 141 6.46 -9.10 5.61
N ARG A 142 6.68 -9.15 4.29
CA ARG A 142 7.86 -8.56 3.64
C ARG A 142 8.06 -7.08 3.97
N ILE A 143 7.03 -6.25 3.76
CA ILE A 143 7.11 -4.80 4.01
C ILE A 143 7.16 -4.52 5.53
N GLY A 144 6.28 -5.15 6.33
CA GLY A 144 6.27 -4.98 7.78
C GLY A 144 7.62 -5.34 8.42
N SER A 145 8.28 -6.41 7.97
CA SER A 145 9.63 -6.79 8.42
C SER A 145 10.69 -5.78 8.02
N ALA A 146 10.58 -5.20 6.81
CA ALA A 146 11.49 -4.14 6.37
C ALA A 146 11.31 -2.84 7.17
N VAL A 147 10.07 -2.53 7.60
CA VAL A 147 9.77 -1.42 8.53
C VAL A 147 10.31 -1.73 9.92
N ALA A 148 10.10 -2.94 10.45
CA ALA A 148 10.65 -3.39 11.73
C ALA A 148 12.18 -3.24 11.79
N ARG A 149 12.89 -3.59 10.69
CA ARG A 149 14.34 -3.41 10.59
C ARG A 149 14.75 -1.93 10.75
N ARG A 150 13.98 -0.99 10.18
CA ARG A 150 14.24 0.45 10.31
C ARG A 150 13.99 0.95 11.73
N ALA A 151 12.96 0.44 12.38
CA ALA A 151 12.60 0.77 13.76
C ALA A 151 13.73 0.46 14.76
N LYS A 152 14.53 -0.59 14.51
CA LYS A 152 15.71 -0.90 15.34
C LYS A 152 16.75 0.22 15.34
N GLY A 153 16.90 0.98 14.25
CA GLY A 153 17.80 2.13 14.20
C GLY A 153 17.29 3.34 15.02
N PHE A 154 16.05 3.27 15.50
CA PHE A 154 15.43 4.27 16.39
C PHE A 154 15.18 3.71 17.80
N ASP A 155 15.78 2.56 18.13
CA ASP A 155 15.62 1.89 19.43
C ASP A 155 14.15 1.67 19.84
N MET A 156 13.26 1.47 18.84
CA MET A 156 11.84 1.25 19.08
C MET A 156 11.60 -0.19 19.55
N ASP A 157 10.66 -0.35 20.48
CA ASP A 157 10.05 -1.63 20.79
C ASP A 157 9.08 -2.02 19.66
N ILE A 158 9.14 -3.29 19.22
CA ILE A 158 8.34 -3.77 18.10
C ILE A 158 7.33 -4.78 18.61
N ILE A 159 6.05 -4.46 18.46
CA ILE A 159 4.95 -5.39 18.65
C ILE A 159 4.20 -5.58 17.32
N TYR A 160 3.62 -6.74 17.09
CA TYR A 160 2.92 -6.99 15.83
C TYR A 160 1.74 -7.95 15.97
N HIS A 161 0.81 -7.83 15.02
CA HIS A 161 -0.29 -8.75 14.84
C HIS A 161 -0.35 -9.26 13.40
N ASN A 162 -0.47 -10.58 13.24
CA ASN A 162 -0.79 -11.26 11.98
C ASN A 162 -2.11 -12.01 12.14
N LEU A 163 -2.98 -11.95 11.12
CA LEU A 163 -4.29 -12.62 11.17
C LEU A 163 -4.20 -14.15 11.27
N HIS A 164 -3.20 -14.78 10.63
CA HIS A 164 -3.19 -16.24 10.50
C HIS A 164 -2.00 -16.94 11.15
N SER A 165 -0.83 -16.32 11.22
CA SER A 165 0.36 -17.00 11.74
C SER A 165 1.39 -16.02 12.29
N ARG A 166 2.12 -16.49 13.32
CA ARG A 166 3.30 -15.79 13.84
C ARG A 166 4.44 -15.86 12.84
N ASN A 167 5.29 -14.84 12.84
CA ASN A 167 6.53 -14.81 12.06
C ASN A 167 7.73 -14.99 13.01
N ILE A 168 7.97 -16.23 13.45
CA ILE A 168 9.01 -16.57 14.43
C ILE A 168 10.39 -16.08 14.00
N GLN A 169 10.73 -16.24 12.73
CA GLN A 169 12.02 -15.78 12.20
C GLN A 169 12.22 -14.26 12.40
N MET A 170 11.18 -13.47 12.18
CA MET A 170 11.26 -12.01 12.36
C MET A 170 11.19 -11.61 13.84
N GLU A 171 10.51 -12.41 14.68
CA GLU A 171 10.53 -12.24 16.13
C GLU A 171 11.96 -12.36 16.67
N GLU A 172 12.68 -13.41 16.28
CA GLU A 172 14.07 -13.64 16.69
C GLU A 172 15.01 -12.57 16.12
N GLN A 173 14.83 -12.20 14.85
CA GLN A 173 15.72 -11.27 14.18
C GLN A 173 15.61 -9.83 14.69
N PHE A 174 14.39 -9.37 15.01
CA PHE A 174 14.12 -7.97 15.36
C PHE A 174 13.70 -7.78 16.83
N GLY A 175 13.55 -8.85 17.60
CA GLY A 175 12.97 -8.78 18.94
C GLY A 175 11.48 -8.38 18.91
N ALA A 176 10.79 -8.66 17.79
CA ALA A 176 9.38 -8.33 17.64
C ALA A 176 8.52 -9.28 18.49
N LYS A 177 7.51 -8.75 19.18
CA LYS A 177 6.62 -9.53 20.02
C LYS A 177 5.24 -9.64 19.37
N HIS A 178 4.78 -10.88 19.15
CA HIS A 178 3.40 -11.11 18.69
C HIS A 178 2.40 -10.83 19.81
N VAL A 179 1.38 -10.05 19.50
CA VAL A 179 0.29 -9.69 20.41
C VAL A 179 -1.06 -9.81 19.71
N ASP A 180 -2.15 -9.81 20.46
CA ASP A 180 -3.47 -9.70 19.86
C ASP A 180 -3.75 -8.26 19.37
N MET A 181 -4.79 -8.09 18.53
CA MET A 181 -5.12 -6.78 17.96
C MET A 181 -5.46 -5.75 19.03
N SER A 182 -6.06 -6.18 20.13
CA SER A 182 -6.46 -5.33 21.24
C SER A 182 -5.24 -4.69 21.91
N GLN A 183 -4.29 -5.53 22.30
CA GLN A 183 -3.03 -5.10 22.88
C GLN A 183 -2.20 -4.27 21.90
N LEU A 184 -2.20 -4.66 20.61
CA LEU A 184 -1.49 -3.91 19.58
C LEU A 184 -1.93 -2.45 19.51
N VAL A 185 -3.24 -2.19 19.45
CA VAL A 185 -3.75 -0.81 19.33
C VAL A 185 -3.57 0.00 20.60
N GLU A 186 -3.63 -0.64 21.78
CA GLU A 186 -3.47 0.02 23.08
C GLU A 186 -2.03 0.41 23.40
N GLU A 187 -1.06 -0.44 23.00
CA GLU A 187 0.34 -0.22 23.36
C GLU A 187 1.12 0.58 22.31
N SER A 188 0.63 0.69 21.06
CA SER A 188 1.33 1.37 19.98
C SER A 188 1.36 2.89 20.17
N ASP A 189 2.55 3.49 20.04
CA ASP A 189 2.73 4.92 19.81
C ASP A 189 2.61 5.22 18.32
N PHE A 190 3.08 4.30 17.48
CA PHE A 190 2.90 4.31 16.03
C PHE A 190 2.28 2.98 15.58
N LEU A 191 1.09 3.01 14.98
CA LEU A 191 0.45 1.84 14.39
C LEU A 191 0.61 1.87 12.88
N SER A 192 1.38 0.92 12.31
CA SER A 192 1.69 0.87 10.88
C SER A 192 1.08 -0.35 10.20
N LEU A 193 0.33 -0.11 9.09
CA LEU A 193 -0.45 -1.13 8.41
C LEU A 193 0.30 -1.65 7.18
N HIS A 194 0.53 -2.98 7.13
CA HIS A 194 1.26 -3.69 6.06
C HIS A 194 0.62 -5.02 5.66
N CYS A 195 -0.61 -5.29 6.12
CA CYS A 195 -1.37 -6.47 5.73
C CYS A 195 -2.03 -6.30 4.37
N SER A 196 -2.35 -7.43 3.71
CA SER A 196 -3.09 -7.43 2.46
C SER A 196 -4.57 -7.12 2.70
N LEU A 197 -5.22 -6.50 1.70
CA LEU A 197 -6.67 -6.29 1.72
C LEU A 197 -7.39 -7.59 1.31
N ASN A 198 -8.30 -8.03 2.15
CA ASN A 198 -9.23 -9.14 1.91
C ASN A 198 -10.51 -8.93 2.74
N SER A 199 -11.44 -9.90 2.72
CA SER A 199 -12.70 -9.79 3.48
C SER A 199 -12.51 -9.68 5.00
N GLU A 200 -11.44 -10.24 5.56
CA GLU A 200 -11.16 -10.22 7.01
C GLU A 200 -10.46 -8.93 7.44
N SER A 201 -9.69 -8.31 6.54
CA SER A 201 -8.94 -7.08 6.80
C SER A 201 -9.67 -5.83 6.35
N TYR A 202 -10.81 -5.94 5.64
CA TYR A 202 -11.64 -4.81 5.25
C TYR A 202 -12.17 -4.09 6.48
N HIS A 203 -11.87 -2.77 6.60
CA HIS A 203 -12.20 -1.95 7.77
C HIS A 203 -11.71 -2.54 9.10
N LEU A 204 -10.55 -3.25 9.05
CA LEU A 204 -9.91 -3.83 10.23
C LEU A 204 -9.69 -2.78 11.33
N ILE A 205 -9.33 -1.56 10.93
CA ILE A 205 -9.24 -0.42 11.84
C ILE A 205 -10.55 0.35 11.79
N SER A 206 -11.35 0.15 12.82
CA SER A 206 -12.67 0.75 12.99
C SER A 206 -12.71 1.73 14.17
N GLU A 207 -13.88 2.30 14.49
CA GLU A 207 -14.04 3.21 15.62
C GLU A 207 -13.60 2.59 16.95
N SER A 208 -13.89 1.30 17.16
CA SER A 208 -13.53 0.59 18.38
C SER A 208 -12.01 0.51 18.61
N ASN A 209 -11.24 0.26 17.54
CA ASN A 209 -9.78 0.24 17.60
C ASN A 209 -9.22 1.64 17.84
N LEU A 210 -9.71 2.64 17.08
CA LEU A 210 -9.24 4.03 17.18
C LEU A 210 -9.50 4.65 18.56
N ARG A 211 -10.58 4.26 19.24
CA ARG A 211 -10.88 4.71 20.61
C ARG A 211 -9.96 4.11 21.68
N ARG A 212 -9.35 2.97 21.38
CA ARG A 212 -8.44 2.27 22.30
C ARG A 212 -6.99 2.67 22.10
N MET A 213 -6.66 3.34 20.99
CA MET A 213 -5.32 3.89 20.77
C MET A 213 -5.01 4.98 21.77
N LYS A 214 -3.73 5.23 22.03
CA LYS A 214 -3.26 6.36 22.87
C LYS A 214 -3.59 7.68 22.17
N ASN A 215 -3.94 8.70 22.95
CA ASN A 215 -4.33 10.02 22.43
C ASN A 215 -3.18 10.76 21.71
N ASP A 216 -1.94 10.39 21.99
CA ASP A 216 -0.72 10.90 21.39
C ASP A 216 -0.14 9.97 20.31
N SER A 217 -0.83 8.87 19.98
CA SER A 217 -0.40 7.90 18.97
C SER A 217 -0.71 8.34 17.54
N TYR A 218 -0.05 7.70 16.59
CA TYR A 218 -0.19 7.95 15.16
C TYR A 218 -0.51 6.67 14.41
N ILE A 219 -1.32 6.79 13.34
CA ILE A 219 -1.58 5.68 12.41
C ILE A 219 -0.94 5.94 11.06
N ILE A 220 -0.27 4.92 10.50
CA ILE A 220 0.45 4.99 9.23
C ILE A 220 -0.11 3.92 8.29
N ASN A 221 -0.50 4.32 7.08
CA ASN A 221 -1.02 3.39 6.09
C ASN A 221 -0.38 3.60 4.72
N THR A 222 0.44 2.62 4.32
CA THR A 222 1.06 2.50 3.00
C THR A 222 0.64 1.20 2.30
N ALA A 223 -0.41 0.54 2.80
CA ALA A 223 -0.90 -0.72 2.27
C ALA A 223 -2.15 -0.52 1.39
N ARG A 224 -3.34 -0.42 1.99
CA ARG A 224 -4.62 -0.15 1.29
C ARG A 224 -5.50 0.74 2.17
N GLY A 225 -6.16 1.73 1.54
CA GLY A 225 -7.05 2.65 2.26
C GLY A 225 -8.20 1.95 2.96
N GLN A 226 -8.77 0.93 2.33
CA GLN A 226 -9.89 0.14 2.85
C GLN A 226 -9.57 -0.69 4.09
N LEU A 227 -8.32 -0.75 4.55
CA LEU A 227 -7.98 -1.34 5.85
C LEU A 227 -8.50 -0.49 7.01
N ILE A 228 -8.70 0.80 6.78
CA ILE A 228 -9.24 1.75 7.76
C ILE A 228 -10.61 2.20 7.29
N ASN A 229 -11.60 2.23 8.19
CA ASN A 229 -12.83 2.96 7.92
C ASN A 229 -12.52 4.46 7.95
N GLU A 230 -12.49 5.11 6.77
CA GLU A 230 -12.08 6.51 6.61
C GLU A 230 -12.97 7.48 7.40
N ALA A 231 -14.27 7.21 7.49
CA ALA A 231 -15.19 8.05 8.27
C ALA A 231 -14.87 7.99 9.76
N HIS A 232 -14.53 6.82 10.28
CA HIS A 232 -14.11 6.65 11.67
C HIS A 232 -12.75 7.30 11.95
N LEU A 233 -11.80 7.20 11.02
CA LEU A 233 -10.51 7.89 11.13
C LEU A 233 -10.68 9.42 11.18
N ILE A 234 -11.50 9.97 10.28
CA ILE A 234 -11.82 11.40 10.27
C ILE A 234 -12.40 11.84 11.63
N LYS A 235 -13.31 11.03 12.19
CA LYS A 235 -13.91 11.29 13.51
C LYS A 235 -12.86 11.24 14.61
N ALA A 236 -11.99 10.23 14.62
CA ALA A 236 -10.92 10.07 15.60
C ALA A 236 -9.94 11.26 15.59
N LEU A 237 -9.52 11.69 14.40
CA LEU A 237 -8.63 12.84 14.23
C LEU A 237 -9.26 14.16 14.68
N LYS A 238 -10.56 14.37 14.37
CA LYS A 238 -11.32 15.57 14.81
C LYS A 238 -11.49 15.62 16.31
N GLN A 239 -11.77 14.48 16.92
CA GLN A 239 -12.02 14.37 18.37
C GLN A 239 -10.75 14.11 19.18
N ARG A 240 -9.57 14.09 18.52
CA ARG A 240 -8.26 13.85 19.14
C ARG A 240 -8.20 12.54 19.94
N TRP A 241 -8.80 11.48 19.42
CA TRP A 241 -8.59 10.12 19.97
C TRP A 241 -7.18 9.64 19.66
N ILE A 242 -6.61 10.12 18.54
CA ILE A 242 -5.22 9.92 18.14
C ILE A 242 -4.62 11.27 17.74
N ALA A 243 -3.31 11.40 17.81
CA ALA A 243 -2.59 12.65 17.49
C ALA A 243 -2.62 12.96 15.99
N GLY A 244 -2.42 11.94 15.13
CA GLY A 244 -2.36 12.18 13.70
C GLY A 244 -2.33 10.92 12.85
N ALA A 245 -2.26 11.10 11.52
CA ALA A 245 -2.18 10.01 10.55
C ALA A 245 -1.25 10.34 9.38
N GLY A 246 -0.49 9.33 8.89
CA GLY A 246 0.29 9.36 7.67
C GLY A 246 -0.30 8.39 6.65
N LEU A 247 -0.84 8.90 5.56
CA LEU A 247 -1.59 8.10 4.59
C LEU A 247 -1.00 8.24 3.19
N ASP A 248 -0.55 7.13 2.62
CA ASP A 248 -0.18 7.05 1.20
C ASP A 248 -1.33 6.50 0.34
N VAL A 249 -2.37 5.97 0.98
CA VAL A 249 -3.51 5.30 0.37
C VAL A 249 -4.83 5.76 1.00
N PHE A 250 -5.92 5.71 0.22
CA PHE A 250 -7.25 6.17 0.62
C PHE A 250 -8.30 5.11 0.32
N GLU A 251 -9.43 5.15 1.03
CA GLU A 251 -10.53 4.22 0.79
C GLU A 251 -11.05 4.32 -0.66
N LYS A 252 -11.03 5.54 -1.20
CA LYS A 252 -11.22 5.83 -2.63
C LYS A 252 -10.05 6.68 -3.13
N GLU A 253 -9.41 6.25 -4.20
CA GLU A 253 -8.31 6.96 -4.85
C GLU A 253 -8.70 7.51 -6.25
N PRO A 254 -8.54 8.83 -6.50
CA PRO A 254 -8.15 9.87 -5.56
C PRO A 254 -9.24 10.15 -4.52
N PRO A 255 -8.88 10.68 -3.33
CA PRO A 255 -9.85 11.06 -2.30
C PRO A 255 -10.80 12.15 -2.82
N SER A 256 -12.04 12.15 -2.32
CA SER A 256 -13.01 13.18 -2.69
C SER A 256 -12.46 14.59 -2.43
N PRO A 257 -12.62 15.55 -3.36
CA PRO A 257 -12.23 16.94 -3.13
C PRO A 257 -12.87 17.58 -1.90
N ASN A 258 -13.99 17.01 -1.44
CA ASN A 258 -14.70 17.46 -0.23
C ASN A 258 -14.29 16.68 1.04
N SER A 259 -13.36 15.73 0.95
CA SER A 259 -12.91 14.97 2.13
C SER A 259 -12.35 15.91 3.20
N SER A 260 -12.80 15.71 4.44
CA SER A 260 -12.29 16.47 5.59
C SER A 260 -10.78 16.23 5.80
N LEU A 261 -10.25 15.09 5.40
CA LEU A 261 -8.82 14.77 5.51
C LEU A 261 -7.95 15.83 4.84
N LEU A 262 -8.37 16.35 3.68
CA LEU A 262 -7.61 17.35 2.91
C LEU A 262 -7.44 18.69 3.63
N LYS A 263 -8.21 18.94 4.68
CA LYS A 263 -8.19 20.20 5.46
C LYS A 263 -7.59 20.02 6.86
N MET A 264 -7.26 18.80 7.25
CA MET A 264 -6.71 18.50 8.56
C MET A 264 -5.21 18.81 8.62
N LYS A 265 -4.78 19.47 9.71
CA LYS A 265 -3.37 19.80 9.93
C LYS A 265 -2.57 18.67 10.58
N ASN A 266 -3.26 17.72 11.20
CA ASN A 266 -2.63 16.59 11.89
C ASN A 266 -2.56 15.32 11.00
N VAL A 267 -2.57 15.49 9.67
CA VAL A 267 -2.38 14.40 8.71
C VAL A 267 -1.31 14.75 7.67
N VAL A 268 -0.58 13.74 7.23
CA VAL A 268 0.30 13.79 6.05
C VAL A 268 -0.29 12.88 4.99
N LEU A 269 -0.58 13.43 3.81
CA LEU A 269 -1.27 12.73 2.73
C LEU A 269 -0.36 12.65 1.52
N LEU A 270 -0.19 11.47 0.95
CA LEU A 270 0.62 11.19 -0.23
C LEU A 270 -0.21 10.46 -1.29
N PRO A 271 0.09 10.63 -2.59
CA PRO A 271 -0.73 10.12 -3.68
C PRO A 271 -0.30 8.72 -4.16
N HIS A 272 -0.28 7.73 -3.26
CA HIS A 272 0.08 6.33 -3.53
C HIS A 272 1.46 6.18 -4.18
N ILE A 273 2.47 6.67 -3.49
CA ILE A 273 3.86 6.71 -3.96
C ILE A 273 4.80 5.73 -3.26
N GLY A 274 4.29 4.73 -2.53
CA GLY A 274 5.08 3.73 -1.79
C GLY A 274 6.20 3.09 -2.62
N SER A 275 5.97 2.84 -3.90
CA SER A 275 6.97 2.29 -4.84
C SER A 275 7.68 3.33 -5.70
N ALA A 276 7.44 4.63 -5.52
CA ALA A 276 7.79 5.67 -6.47
C ALA A 276 9.27 6.09 -6.44
N THR A 277 10.18 5.14 -6.63
CA THR A 277 11.58 5.43 -6.96
C THR A 277 11.87 5.01 -8.40
N PHE A 278 12.81 5.68 -9.07
CA PHE A 278 13.21 5.30 -10.43
C PHE A 278 13.64 3.84 -10.52
N LEU A 279 14.51 3.41 -9.59
CA LEU A 279 15.04 2.06 -9.57
C LEU A 279 13.92 1.02 -9.36
N THR A 280 13.07 1.23 -8.35
CA THR A 280 11.99 0.30 -8.01
C THR A 280 10.99 0.18 -9.16
N ARG A 281 10.48 1.30 -9.68
CA ARG A 281 9.50 1.28 -10.78
C ARG A 281 10.06 0.72 -12.08
N THR A 282 11.35 0.98 -12.39
CA THR A 282 12.01 0.36 -13.54
C THR A 282 12.08 -1.17 -13.37
N LYS A 283 12.52 -1.66 -12.22
CA LYS A 283 12.57 -3.10 -11.93
C LYS A 283 11.17 -3.75 -11.96
N MET A 284 10.15 -3.07 -11.41
CA MET A 284 8.77 -3.54 -11.49
C MET A 284 8.31 -3.68 -12.94
N ALA A 285 8.61 -2.69 -13.81
CA ALA A 285 8.26 -2.74 -15.23
C ALA A 285 8.96 -3.90 -15.95
N GLU A 286 10.24 -4.10 -15.67
CA GLU A 286 11.01 -5.20 -16.24
C GLU A 286 10.44 -6.56 -15.84
N VAL A 287 10.12 -6.74 -14.56
CA VAL A 287 9.57 -8.02 -14.06
C VAL A 287 8.17 -8.27 -14.59
N ALA A 288 7.29 -7.27 -14.58
CA ALA A 288 5.95 -7.41 -15.16
C ALA A 288 6.02 -7.77 -16.64
N ALA A 289 6.91 -7.13 -17.42
CA ALA A 289 7.12 -7.47 -18.82
C ALA A 289 7.71 -8.87 -19.02
N LYS A 290 8.70 -9.27 -18.21
CA LYS A 290 9.30 -10.62 -18.27
C LYS A 290 8.28 -11.69 -17.90
N ASN A 291 7.48 -11.48 -16.86
CA ASN A 291 6.41 -12.41 -16.48
C ASN A 291 5.44 -12.65 -17.64
N LEU A 292 4.96 -11.57 -18.25
CA LEU A 292 4.04 -11.63 -19.39
C LEU A 292 4.65 -12.39 -20.57
N LEU A 293 5.88 -12.05 -20.99
CA LEU A 293 6.57 -12.69 -22.11
C LEU A 293 6.89 -14.15 -21.81
N ASN A 294 7.29 -14.49 -20.58
CA ASN A 294 7.57 -15.85 -20.19
C ASN A 294 6.33 -16.74 -20.39
N VAL A 295 5.16 -16.29 -19.90
CA VAL A 295 3.92 -17.05 -20.06
C VAL A 295 3.54 -17.21 -21.55
N LEU A 296 3.61 -16.12 -22.33
CA LEU A 296 3.31 -16.20 -23.78
C LEU A 296 4.25 -17.15 -24.52
N ASN A 297 5.50 -17.25 -24.11
CA ASN A 297 6.53 -18.13 -24.64
C ASN A 297 6.55 -19.53 -23.97
N ARG A 298 5.51 -19.88 -23.20
CA ARG A 298 5.39 -21.17 -22.48
C ARG A 298 6.53 -21.43 -21.49
N LYS A 299 7.08 -20.37 -20.90
CA LYS A 299 8.11 -20.40 -19.83
C LYS A 299 7.47 -20.05 -18.49
N THR A 300 8.11 -20.48 -17.42
CA THR A 300 7.67 -20.17 -16.05
C THR A 300 7.78 -18.67 -15.77
N ALA A 301 6.71 -18.07 -15.23
CA ALA A 301 6.74 -16.71 -14.72
C ALA A 301 7.67 -16.61 -13.49
N ILE A 302 8.28 -15.44 -13.28
CA ILE A 302 9.14 -15.19 -12.12
C ILE A 302 8.30 -15.17 -10.84
N TYR A 303 7.14 -14.47 -10.89
CA TYR A 303 6.20 -14.39 -9.79
C TYR A 303 4.79 -14.72 -10.29
N LEU A 304 4.22 -15.80 -9.79
CA LEU A 304 2.89 -16.30 -10.15
C LEU A 304 1.98 -16.24 -8.91
N VAL A 305 0.76 -15.72 -9.09
CA VAL A 305 -0.24 -15.61 -8.02
C VAL A 305 -1.03 -16.90 -7.87
N ASN A 306 -1.37 -17.54 -9.01
CA ASN A 306 -2.23 -18.72 -9.09
C ASN A 306 -1.48 -19.92 -9.72
N PRO A 307 -0.54 -20.54 -8.97
CA PRO A 307 0.27 -21.65 -9.49
C PRO A 307 -0.53 -22.92 -9.81
N GLU A 308 -1.74 -23.03 -9.26
CA GLU A 308 -2.67 -24.15 -9.49
C GLU A 308 -3.41 -24.07 -10.83
N VAL A 309 -3.20 -23.02 -11.62
CA VAL A 309 -3.87 -22.82 -12.90
C VAL A 309 -3.54 -23.94 -13.89
N ASN A 310 -4.57 -24.51 -14.49
CA ASN A 310 -4.43 -25.43 -15.65
C ASN A 310 -4.63 -24.60 -16.93
N PRO A 311 -3.57 -24.31 -17.68
CA PRO A 311 -3.67 -23.50 -18.91
C PRO A 311 -4.52 -24.21 -19.96
N ARG A 312 -5.26 -23.44 -20.74
CA ARG A 312 -6.04 -23.92 -21.88
C ARG A 312 -5.14 -24.38 -23.04
#